data_6f4b9ac7f56f9ea8962523ac248a8efc
#
_entry.id   6f4b9ac7f56f9ea8962523ac248a8efc
#
_cell.length_a   1.000
_cell.length_b   1.000
_cell.length_c   1.000
_cell.angle_alpha   90.00
_cell.angle_beta   90.00
_cell.angle_gamma   90.00
#
_symmetry.space_group_name_H-M   'P 1'
#
loop_
_entity.id
_entity.type
_entity.pdbx_description
1 polymer ?
#
loop_
_entity_poly.entity_id
_entity_poly.type
_entity_poly.pdbx_seq_one_letter_code
_entity_poly.pdbx_strand_id
1 'polypeptide(L)'
;MSLEEALDQIKDDVIEHMNDDHSDANLVYVKALAGLTDALSARMTDFDRYGVSLTAEVPDGVSEVRVFFLEPLAKAEDIRPALIKLLKYARERL
;
A
#
# COMPACT_ATOMS: atom_id res chain seq x y z
N MET A 1 15.83 -18.85 4.06
CA MET A 1 15.04 -17.95 3.18
C MET A 1 15.17 -16.54 3.69
N SER A 2 15.48 -15.60 2.82
CA SER A 2 15.53 -14.18 3.20
C SER A 2 14.11 -13.63 3.36
N LEU A 3 13.97 -12.49 4.01
CA LEU A 3 12.70 -11.79 4.11
C LEU A 3 12.17 -11.43 2.72
N GLU A 4 13.04 -10.95 1.85
CA GLU A 4 12.67 -10.57 0.48
C GLU A 4 12.12 -11.75 -0.31
N GLU A 5 12.72 -12.92 -0.17
CA GLU A 5 12.23 -14.14 -0.83
C GLU A 5 10.87 -14.56 -0.26
N ALA A 6 10.71 -14.48 1.06
CA ALA A 6 9.43 -14.80 1.70
C ALA A 6 8.33 -13.84 1.27
N LEU A 7 8.64 -12.55 1.14
CA LEU A 7 7.68 -11.56 0.65
C LEU A 7 7.32 -11.82 -0.81
N ASP A 8 8.30 -12.18 -1.65
CA ASP A 8 8.06 -12.48 -3.07
C ASP A 8 7.08 -13.63 -3.24
N GLN A 9 7.11 -14.63 -2.35
CA GLN A 9 6.22 -15.79 -2.42
C GLN A 9 4.75 -15.43 -2.18
N ILE A 10 4.47 -14.39 -1.41
CA ILE A 10 3.10 -13.98 -1.08
C ILE A 10 2.66 -12.71 -1.79
N LYS A 11 3.57 -12.09 -2.54
CA LYS A 11 3.34 -10.76 -3.12
C LYS A 11 2.10 -10.70 -4.00
N ASP A 12 1.97 -11.61 -4.95
CA ASP A 12 0.87 -11.59 -5.90
C ASP A 12 -0.48 -11.76 -5.21
N ASP A 13 -0.56 -12.64 -4.22
CA ASP A 13 -1.79 -12.86 -3.46
C ASP A 13 -2.19 -11.64 -2.66
N VAL A 14 -1.23 -11.01 -1.99
CA VAL A 14 -1.49 -9.81 -1.18
C VAL A 14 -1.94 -8.66 -2.08
N ILE A 15 -1.23 -8.43 -3.19
CA ILE A 15 -1.56 -7.34 -4.12
C ILE A 15 -2.95 -7.55 -4.72
N GLU A 16 -3.25 -8.77 -5.18
CA GLU A 16 -4.56 -9.09 -5.74
C GLU A 16 -5.66 -8.84 -4.72
N HIS A 17 -5.47 -9.30 -3.48
CA HIS A 17 -6.44 -9.11 -2.41
C HIS A 17 -6.67 -7.62 -2.11
N MET A 18 -5.59 -6.85 -2.02
CA MET A 18 -5.69 -5.41 -1.77
C MET A 18 -6.43 -4.69 -2.90
N ASN A 19 -6.16 -5.06 -4.14
CA ASN A 19 -6.79 -4.39 -5.29
C ASN A 19 -8.25 -4.80 -5.48
N ASP A 20 -8.60 -6.05 -5.17
CA ASP A 20 -9.96 -6.56 -5.36
C ASP A 20 -10.89 -6.22 -4.19
N ASP A 21 -10.41 -6.39 -2.96
CA ASP A 21 -11.26 -6.30 -1.78
C ASP A 21 -11.01 -5.03 -0.94
N HIS A 22 -9.88 -4.38 -1.12
CA HIS A 22 -9.47 -3.22 -0.30
C HIS A 22 -8.98 -2.05 -1.14
N SER A 23 -9.58 -1.85 -2.32
CA SER A 23 -9.23 -0.70 -3.17
C SER A 23 -9.50 0.63 -2.49
N ASP A 24 -10.47 0.69 -1.59
CA ASP A 24 -10.74 1.86 -0.76
C ASP A 24 -9.55 2.19 0.15
N ALA A 25 -8.90 1.17 0.72
CA ALA A 25 -7.71 1.36 1.53
C ALA A 25 -6.57 1.94 0.71
N ASN A 26 -6.36 1.43 -0.52
CA ASN A 26 -5.35 1.95 -1.42
C ASN A 26 -5.57 3.46 -1.69
N LEU A 27 -6.82 3.84 -1.90
CA LEU A 27 -7.16 5.25 -2.14
C LEU A 27 -6.87 6.11 -0.90
N VAL A 28 -7.17 5.62 0.29
CA VAL A 28 -6.85 6.34 1.52
C VAL A 28 -5.34 6.54 1.66
N TYR A 29 -4.55 5.53 1.36
CA TYR A 29 -3.08 5.64 1.41
C TYR A 29 -2.58 6.78 0.53
N VAL A 30 -3.01 6.84 -0.73
CA VAL A 30 -2.49 7.87 -1.64
C VAL A 30 -3.00 9.25 -1.30
N LYS A 31 -4.22 9.38 -0.82
CA LYS A 31 -4.77 10.68 -0.42
C LYS A 31 -4.10 11.21 0.85
N ALA A 32 -4.02 10.40 1.88
CA ALA A 32 -3.57 10.83 3.19
C ALA A 32 -2.06 10.87 3.33
N LEU A 33 -1.35 9.93 2.70
CA LEU A 33 0.08 9.75 2.94
C LEU A 33 0.96 10.14 1.76
N ALA A 34 0.41 10.21 0.56
CA ALA A 34 1.13 10.68 -0.62
C ALA A 34 0.68 12.07 -1.09
N GLY A 35 -0.28 12.67 -0.39
CA GLY A 35 -0.73 14.03 -0.70
C GLY A 35 -1.59 14.16 -1.94
N LEU A 36 -2.06 13.07 -2.53
CA LEU A 36 -2.89 13.10 -3.73
C LEU A 36 -4.37 13.24 -3.35
N THR A 37 -4.73 14.40 -2.82
CA THR A 37 -6.07 14.63 -2.29
C THR A 37 -7.17 14.51 -3.35
N ASP A 38 -6.83 14.70 -4.62
CA ASP A 38 -7.77 14.61 -5.75
C ASP A 38 -7.79 13.24 -6.41
N ALA A 39 -7.10 12.24 -5.86
CA ALA A 39 -7.05 10.92 -6.46
C ALA A 39 -8.44 10.31 -6.58
N LEU A 40 -8.70 9.69 -7.72
CA LEU A 40 -9.98 9.06 -8.06
C LEU A 40 -9.97 7.58 -7.72
N SER A 41 -8.83 6.94 -7.85
CA SER A 41 -8.63 5.53 -7.55
C SER A 41 -7.16 5.27 -7.30
N ALA A 42 -6.86 4.14 -6.69
CA ALA A 42 -5.48 3.72 -6.47
C ALA A 42 -5.38 2.21 -6.49
N ARG A 43 -4.27 1.74 -7.02
CA ARG A 43 -4.00 0.33 -7.20
C ARG A 43 -2.60 0.03 -6.66
N MET A 44 -2.48 -1.01 -5.84
CA MET A 44 -1.17 -1.46 -5.35
C MET A 44 -0.47 -2.22 -6.47
N THR A 45 0.79 -1.90 -6.72
CA THR A 45 1.58 -2.52 -7.79
C THR A 45 2.75 -3.33 -7.25
N ASP A 46 3.24 -2.99 -6.07
CA ASP A 46 4.37 -3.70 -5.46
C ASP A 46 4.42 -3.37 -3.97
N PHE A 47 5.21 -4.13 -3.24
CA PHE A 47 5.60 -3.78 -1.87
C PHE A 47 6.92 -4.46 -1.53
N ASP A 48 7.58 -3.93 -0.52
CA ASP A 48 8.77 -4.55 0.06
C ASP A 48 8.70 -4.40 1.58
N ARG A 49 9.79 -4.67 2.27
CA ARG A 49 9.81 -4.58 3.73
C ARG A 49 9.59 -3.17 4.27
N TYR A 50 9.79 -2.15 3.44
CA TYR A 50 9.74 -0.76 3.88
C TYR A 50 8.42 -0.07 3.56
N GLY A 51 7.69 -0.53 2.56
CA GLY A 51 6.45 0.13 2.17
C GLY A 51 5.82 -0.46 0.93
N VAL A 52 4.83 0.27 0.42
CA VAL A 52 4.03 -0.14 -0.73
C VAL A 52 4.18 0.86 -1.87
N SER A 53 4.12 0.35 -3.09
CA SER A 53 4.09 1.17 -4.30
C SER A 53 2.68 1.13 -4.87
N LEU A 54 2.16 2.29 -5.24
CA LEU A 54 0.80 2.43 -5.75
C LEU A 54 0.79 3.29 -7.00
N THR A 55 -0.15 2.99 -7.89
CA THR A 55 -0.46 3.82 -9.02
C THR A 55 -1.82 4.45 -8.78
N ALA A 56 -1.88 5.76 -8.78
CA ALA A 56 -3.12 6.50 -8.53
C ALA A 56 -3.61 7.17 -9.81
N GLU A 57 -4.92 7.11 -10.04
CA GLU A 57 -5.56 7.88 -11.09
C GLU A 57 -5.94 9.23 -10.50
N VAL A 58 -5.48 10.30 -11.13
CA VAL A 58 -5.76 11.67 -10.72
C VAL A 58 -6.42 12.40 -11.90
N PRO A 59 -7.09 13.56 -11.68
CA PRO A 59 -7.78 14.25 -12.77
C PRO A 59 -6.91 14.52 -14.00
N ASP A 60 -5.62 14.79 -13.81
CA ASP A 60 -4.69 15.11 -14.90
C ASP A 60 -3.92 13.91 -15.44
N GLY A 61 -4.24 12.70 -14.99
CA GLY A 61 -3.55 11.50 -15.49
C GLY A 61 -3.31 10.45 -14.43
N VAL A 62 -2.09 9.92 -14.42
CA VAL A 62 -1.70 8.82 -13.53
C VAL A 62 -0.44 9.23 -12.78
N SER A 63 -0.40 8.93 -11.49
CA SER A 63 0.75 9.22 -10.64
C SER A 63 1.21 7.94 -9.94
N GLU A 64 2.51 7.69 -9.96
CA GLU A 64 3.10 6.57 -9.23
C GLU A 64 3.68 7.12 -7.93
N VAL A 65 3.32 6.49 -6.81
CA VAL A 65 3.73 6.95 -5.49
C VAL A 65 4.19 5.78 -4.63
N ARG A 66 4.92 6.12 -3.58
CA ARG A 66 5.37 5.17 -2.59
C ARG A 66 4.95 5.63 -1.21
N VAL A 67 4.43 4.71 -0.42
CA VAL A 67 4.00 4.98 0.95
C VAL A 67 4.73 4.01 1.87
N PHE A 68 5.39 4.53 2.90
CA PHE A 68 6.17 3.71 3.81
C PHE A 68 5.32 3.20 4.98
N PHE A 69 5.61 1.97 5.42
CA PHE A 69 5.04 1.45 6.66
C PHE A 69 5.53 2.29 7.84
N LEU A 70 4.81 2.25 8.94
CA LEU A 70 5.23 2.92 10.18
C LEU A 70 6.54 2.36 10.71
N GLU A 71 6.76 1.05 10.49
CA GLU A 71 7.99 0.36 10.81
C GLU A 71 8.28 -0.66 9.71
N PRO A 72 9.56 -0.92 9.37
CA PRO A 72 9.89 -1.98 8.42
C PRO A 72 9.37 -3.34 8.90
N LEU A 73 9.01 -4.20 7.95
CA LEU A 73 8.58 -5.55 8.29
C LEU A 73 9.76 -6.37 8.83
N ALA A 74 9.52 -7.11 9.90
CA ALA A 74 10.52 -8.04 10.44
C ALA A 74 10.40 -9.42 9.80
N LYS A 75 9.18 -9.81 9.42
CA LYS A 75 8.90 -11.10 8.77
C LYS A 75 7.70 -10.97 7.84
N ALA A 76 7.56 -11.93 6.93
CA ALA A 76 6.55 -11.84 5.86
C ALA A 76 5.12 -11.79 6.40
N GLU A 77 4.81 -12.54 7.46
CA GLU A 77 3.47 -12.53 8.03
C GLU A 77 3.09 -11.20 8.68
N ASP A 78 4.03 -10.28 8.86
CA ASP A 78 3.75 -8.95 9.39
C ASP A 78 3.09 -8.03 8.36
N ILE A 79 3.02 -8.43 7.07
CA ILE A 79 2.46 -7.56 6.03
C ILE A 79 1.01 -7.17 6.31
N ARG A 80 0.17 -8.09 6.73
CA ARG A 80 -1.25 -7.80 6.98
C ARG A 80 -1.44 -6.86 8.17
N PRO A 81 -0.85 -7.14 9.35
CA PRO A 81 -0.92 -6.18 10.44
C PRO A 81 -0.35 -4.81 10.08
N ALA A 82 0.73 -4.77 9.29
CA ALA A 82 1.34 -3.51 8.88
C ALA A 82 0.39 -2.69 8.00
N LEU A 83 -0.31 -3.33 7.06
CA LEU A 83 -1.28 -2.65 6.21
C LEU A 83 -2.46 -2.11 7.02
N ILE A 84 -2.93 -2.86 8.02
CA ILE A 84 -4.02 -2.43 8.90
C ILE A 84 -3.60 -1.22 9.73
N LYS A 85 -2.42 -1.26 10.32
CA LYS A 85 -1.89 -0.14 11.11
C LYS A 85 -1.69 1.10 10.23
N LEU A 86 -1.19 0.90 9.02
CA LEU A 86 -0.99 1.99 8.08
C LEU A 86 -2.31 2.64 7.69
N LEU A 87 -3.35 1.85 7.46
CA LEU A 87 -4.67 2.35 7.11
C LEU A 87 -5.26 3.18 8.26
N LYS A 88 -5.13 2.71 9.48
CA LYS A 88 -5.58 3.42 10.66
C LYS A 88 -4.90 4.77 10.80
N TYR A 89 -3.57 4.76 10.63
CA TYR A 89 -2.75 5.97 10.66
C TYR A 89 -3.17 6.95 9.56
N ALA A 90 -3.38 6.44 8.35
CA ALA A 90 -3.79 7.25 7.21
C ALA A 90 -5.17 7.90 7.41
N ARG A 91 -6.12 7.15 7.93
CA ARG A 91 -7.48 7.65 8.19
C ARG A 91 -7.50 8.81 9.17
N GLU A 92 -6.61 8.82 10.13
CA GLU A 92 -6.50 9.91 11.10
C GLU A 92 -5.99 11.21 10.45
N ARG A 93 -5.47 11.13 9.24
CA ARG A 93 -4.89 12.27 8.51
C ARG A 93 -5.72 12.73 7.33
N LEU A 94 -6.87 12.12 7.11
CA LEU A 94 -7.78 12.57 6.04
C LEU A 94 -8.51 13.85 6.43
#